data_0af0112ef6d32bf04f42eb1f3afe26d6
#
_entry.id   0af0112ef6d32bf04f42eb1f3afe26d6
#
_cell.length_a   1.000
_cell.length_b   1.000
_cell.length_c   1.000
_cell.angle_alpha   90.00
_cell.angle_beta   90.00
_cell.angle_gamma   90.00
#
_symmetry.space_group_name_H-M   'P 1'
#
loop_
_entity.id
_entity.type
_entity.pdbx_description
1 polymer ?
#
loop_
_entity_poly.entity_id
_entity_poly.type
_entity_poly.pdbx_seq_one_letter_code
_entity_poly.pdbx_strand_id
1 'polypeptide(L)'
;MAKFNVVVDHAIERDEAVSKLRTFSDRIREDMPVDVSDVKEDWDEAGNLNFSFKAMGFTVSGTMVTCNDKVTVKGKLPFAALPFRGAIESQIAGKVREAIA
;
A
#
# COMPACT_ATOMS: atom_id res chain seq x y z
N MET A 1 17.24 -6.16 5.50
CA MET A 1 15.81 -5.91 5.67
C MET A 1 15.01 -6.96 4.93
N ALA A 2 13.91 -7.37 5.51
CA ALA A 2 13.01 -8.31 4.87
C ALA A 2 12.16 -7.61 3.82
N LYS A 3 11.75 -8.35 2.79
CA LYS A 3 10.91 -7.82 1.72
C LYS A 3 9.52 -8.43 1.78
N PHE A 4 8.53 -7.66 1.37
CA PHE A 4 7.18 -8.17 1.17
C PHE A 4 6.68 -7.82 -0.23
N ASN A 5 5.71 -8.59 -0.70
CA ASN A 5 5.13 -8.42 -2.03
C ASN A 5 3.64 -8.75 -1.98
N VAL A 6 2.82 -7.86 -2.51
CA VAL A 6 1.38 -8.03 -2.59
C VAL A 6 0.94 -7.78 -4.03
N VAL A 7 0.12 -8.67 -4.58
CA VAL A 7 -0.47 -8.52 -5.90
C VAL A 7 -1.97 -8.62 -5.78
N VAL A 8 -2.68 -7.62 -6.29
CA VAL A 8 -4.15 -7.60 -6.31
C VAL A 8 -4.60 -7.43 -7.76
N ASP A 9 -5.31 -8.42 -8.28
CA ASP A 9 -5.84 -8.36 -9.63
C ASP A 9 -7.07 -7.44 -9.69
N HIS A 10 -7.26 -6.76 -10.82
CA HIS A 10 -8.44 -5.94 -11.06
C HIS A 10 -8.86 -6.00 -12.53
N ALA A 11 -10.07 -5.56 -12.80
CA ALA A 11 -10.66 -5.58 -14.15
C ALA A 11 -10.99 -4.19 -14.69
N ILE A 12 -10.48 -3.13 -14.04
CA ILE A 12 -10.70 -1.75 -14.47
C ILE A 12 -9.46 -1.22 -15.17
N GLU A 13 -9.60 -0.12 -15.92
CA GLU A 13 -8.47 0.50 -16.58
C GLU A 13 -7.47 1.07 -15.56
N ARG A 14 -6.20 1.12 -15.97
CA ARG A 14 -5.12 1.60 -15.12
C ARG A 14 -5.40 3.01 -14.56
N ASP A 15 -5.82 3.94 -15.41
CA ASP A 15 -6.06 5.32 -14.98
C ASP A 15 -7.21 5.42 -13.99
N GLU A 16 -8.24 4.61 -14.17
CA GLU A 16 -9.35 4.52 -13.22
C GLU A 16 -8.86 3.93 -11.89
N ALA A 17 -8.04 2.89 -11.94
CA ALA A 17 -7.46 2.30 -10.73
C ALA A 17 -6.60 3.31 -9.97
N VAL A 18 -5.75 4.05 -10.68
CA VAL A 18 -4.91 5.09 -10.06
C VAL A 18 -5.77 6.15 -9.39
N SER A 19 -6.83 6.61 -10.06
CA SER A 19 -7.73 7.61 -9.51
C SER A 19 -8.41 7.14 -8.23
N LYS A 20 -8.90 5.90 -8.23
CA LYS A 20 -9.52 5.29 -7.04
C LYS A 20 -8.52 5.16 -5.89
N LEU A 21 -7.30 4.74 -6.19
CA LEU A 21 -6.26 4.57 -5.18
C LEU A 21 -5.85 5.91 -4.55
N ARG A 22 -5.75 6.97 -5.34
CA ARG A 22 -5.45 8.30 -4.82
C ARG A 22 -6.54 8.81 -3.88
N THR A 23 -7.79 8.66 -4.27
CA THR A 23 -8.93 9.05 -3.44
C THR A 23 -8.96 8.26 -2.14
N PHE A 24 -8.71 6.95 -2.24
CA PHE A 24 -8.71 6.08 -1.08
C PHE A 24 -7.56 6.41 -0.12
N SER A 25 -6.40 6.74 -0.67
CA SER A 25 -5.24 7.16 0.12
C SER A 25 -5.55 8.38 0.98
N ASP A 26 -6.23 9.38 0.41
CA ASP A 26 -6.66 10.56 1.15
C ASP A 26 -7.63 10.21 2.27
N ARG A 27 -8.55 9.28 2.02
CA ARG A 27 -9.52 8.82 3.01
C ARG A 27 -8.86 8.04 4.14
N ILE A 28 -7.88 7.21 3.83
CA ILE A 28 -7.13 6.44 4.83
C ILE A 28 -6.43 7.36 5.83
N ARG A 29 -5.89 8.48 5.37
CA ARG A 29 -5.24 9.44 6.26
C ARG A 29 -6.17 9.97 7.34
N GLU A 30 -7.44 10.12 7.02
CA GLU A 30 -8.46 10.61 7.96
C GLU A 30 -8.92 9.52 8.92
N ASP A 31 -8.99 8.27 8.44
CA ASP A 31 -9.56 7.14 9.18
C ASP A 31 -8.50 6.14 9.64
N MET A 32 -7.26 6.56 9.79
CA MET A 32 -6.18 5.67 10.15
C MET A 32 -6.38 5.01 11.51
N PRO A 33 -6.08 3.70 11.62
CA PRO A 33 -5.99 3.07 12.92
C PRO A 33 -4.96 3.78 13.79
N VAL A 34 -5.19 3.78 15.09
CA VAL A 34 -4.34 4.46 16.07
C VAL A 34 -2.87 4.02 15.96
N ASP A 35 -2.63 2.80 15.50
CA ASP A 35 -1.30 2.20 15.46
C ASP A 35 -0.47 2.63 14.24
N VAL A 36 -1.03 3.40 13.32
CA VAL A 36 -0.34 3.83 12.10
C VAL A 36 -0.08 5.32 12.17
N SER A 37 1.18 5.71 11.97
CA SER A 37 1.61 7.11 12.05
C SER A 37 2.72 7.40 11.03
N ASP A 38 3.12 8.66 10.92
CA ASP A 38 4.19 9.12 10.02
C ASP A 38 4.01 8.66 8.59
N VAL A 39 2.79 8.74 8.09
CA VAL A 39 2.47 8.34 6.71
C VAL A 39 3.05 9.35 5.74
N LYS A 40 3.86 8.86 4.82
CA LYS A 40 4.44 9.66 3.72
C LYS A 40 4.06 9.03 2.41
N GLU A 41 3.66 9.86 1.46
CA GLU A 41 3.27 9.43 0.13
C GLU A 41 3.89 10.32 -0.91
N ASP A 42 4.40 9.70 -1.97
CA ASP A 42 4.98 10.42 -3.11
C ASP A 42 4.50 9.73 -4.40
N TRP A 43 3.55 10.37 -5.09
CA TRP A 43 3.02 9.89 -6.35
C TRP A 43 3.87 10.41 -7.51
N ASP A 44 4.31 9.52 -8.40
CA ASP A 44 5.03 9.93 -9.59
C ASP A 44 4.08 10.24 -10.76
N GLU A 45 4.62 10.70 -11.88
CA GLU A 45 3.83 11.05 -13.06
C GLU A 45 3.15 9.85 -13.71
N ALA A 46 3.71 8.66 -13.53
CA ALA A 46 3.14 7.43 -14.06
C ALA A 46 2.02 6.86 -13.19
N GLY A 47 1.72 7.49 -12.05
CA GLY A 47 0.68 7.02 -11.14
C GLY A 47 1.17 5.96 -10.16
N ASN A 48 2.48 5.77 -10.03
CA ASN A 48 3.05 4.89 -9.03
C ASN A 48 3.24 5.65 -7.72
N LEU A 49 3.12 4.93 -6.62
CA LEU A 49 3.22 5.53 -5.28
C LEU A 49 4.40 4.97 -4.53
N ASN A 50 5.27 5.87 -4.06
CA ASN A 50 6.28 5.54 -3.05
C ASN A 50 5.71 5.94 -1.69
N PHE A 51 5.69 5.03 -0.75
CA PHE A 51 5.07 5.27 0.55
C PHE A 51 5.93 4.76 1.69
N SER A 52 5.71 5.35 2.86
CA SER A 52 6.25 4.83 4.12
C SER A 52 5.31 5.20 5.25
N PHE A 53 5.30 4.37 6.28
CA PHE A 53 4.52 4.63 7.48
C PHE A 53 5.12 3.85 8.65
N LYS A 54 4.71 4.24 9.86
CA LYS A 54 5.04 3.48 11.07
C LYS A 54 3.79 2.74 11.54
N ALA A 55 3.97 1.45 11.80
CA ALA A 55 2.91 0.60 12.33
C ALA A 55 3.52 -0.29 13.41
N MET A 56 2.89 -0.32 14.58
CA MET A 56 3.34 -1.14 15.72
C MET A 56 4.82 -0.90 16.09
N GLY A 57 5.28 0.35 15.94
CA GLY A 57 6.68 0.69 16.24
C GLY A 57 7.67 0.38 15.14
N PHE A 58 7.23 -0.18 14.02
CA PHE A 58 8.08 -0.51 12.88
C PHE A 58 7.84 0.45 11.72
N THR A 59 8.92 0.78 10.99
CA THR A 59 8.80 1.56 9.76
C THR A 59 8.66 0.60 8.57
N VAL A 60 7.57 0.78 7.82
CA VAL A 60 7.29 0.01 6.61
C VAL A 60 7.37 0.97 5.43
N SER A 61 8.08 0.59 4.39
CA SER A 61 8.20 1.40 3.18
C SER A 61 8.03 0.52 1.94
N GLY A 62 7.59 1.14 0.86
CA GLY A 62 7.40 0.38 -0.36
C GLY A 62 6.97 1.24 -1.53
N THR A 63 6.70 0.55 -2.64
CA THR A 63 6.24 1.14 -3.89
C THR A 63 5.02 0.38 -4.36
N MET A 64 3.97 1.11 -4.73
CA MET A 64 2.77 0.56 -5.34
C MET A 64 2.78 0.90 -6.82
N VAL A 65 2.75 -0.14 -7.66
CA VAL A 65 2.72 0.00 -9.12
C VAL A 65 1.33 -0.45 -9.61
N THR A 66 0.64 0.45 -10.30
CA THR A 66 -0.68 0.17 -10.85
C THR A 66 -0.55 -0.19 -12.33
N CYS A 67 -1.02 -1.39 -12.68
CA CYS A 67 -1.05 -1.89 -14.06
C CYS A 67 -2.48 -2.00 -14.55
N ASN A 68 -2.66 -2.40 -15.82
CA ASN A 68 -4.00 -2.53 -16.41
C ASN A 68 -4.83 -3.67 -15.83
N ASP A 69 -4.18 -4.68 -15.26
CA ASP A 69 -4.85 -5.88 -14.76
C ASP A 69 -4.56 -6.19 -13.29
N LYS A 70 -3.65 -5.43 -12.67
CA LYS A 70 -3.26 -5.69 -11.29
C LYS A 70 -2.59 -4.48 -10.65
N VAL A 71 -2.58 -4.49 -9.33
CA VAL A 71 -1.80 -3.57 -8.51
C VAL A 71 -0.77 -4.38 -7.76
N THR A 72 0.50 -4.01 -7.88
CA THR A 72 1.60 -4.68 -7.19
C THR A 72 2.18 -3.74 -6.14
N VAL A 73 2.27 -4.22 -4.90
CA VAL A 73 2.90 -3.49 -3.80
C VAL A 73 4.13 -4.27 -3.35
N LYS A 74 5.29 -3.65 -3.46
CA LYS A 74 6.55 -4.21 -3.01
C LYS A 74 7.15 -3.30 -1.97
N GLY A 75 7.67 -3.87 -0.90
CA GLY A 75 8.24 -3.05 0.14
C GLY A 75 9.23 -3.78 1.00
N LYS A 76 9.67 -3.07 2.04
CA LYS A 76 10.67 -3.55 2.99
C LYS A 76 10.16 -3.32 4.41
N LEU A 77 10.51 -4.23 5.29
CA LEU A 77 10.23 -4.10 6.71
C LEU A 77 11.44 -4.59 7.53
N PRO A 78 11.59 -4.11 8.78
CA PRO A 78 12.68 -4.56 9.64
C PRO A 78 12.59 -6.06 9.91
N PHE A 79 13.73 -6.71 10.15
CA PHE A 79 13.74 -8.12 10.49
C PHE A 79 12.89 -8.44 11.73
N ALA A 80 12.84 -7.51 12.68
CA ALA A 80 12.00 -7.68 13.87
C ALA A 80 10.50 -7.76 13.54
N ALA A 81 10.07 -7.26 12.40
CA ALA A 81 8.68 -7.29 11.95
C ALA A 81 8.34 -8.55 11.13
N LEU A 82 9.31 -9.43 10.85
CA LEU A 82 9.09 -10.65 10.07
C LEU A 82 7.91 -11.50 10.56
N PRO A 83 7.72 -11.72 11.88
CA PRO A 83 6.55 -12.47 12.34
C PRO A 83 5.21 -11.87 11.93
N PHE A 84 5.20 -10.58 11.60
CA PHE A 84 3.97 -9.85 11.22
C PHE A 84 3.85 -9.67 9.70
N ARG A 85 4.79 -10.19 8.91
CA ARG A 85 4.80 -10.00 7.45
C ARG A 85 3.48 -10.42 6.80
N GLY A 86 2.98 -11.60 7.15
CA GLY A 86 1.72 -12.09 6.60
C GLY A 86 0.54 -11.18 6.92
N ALA A 87 0.48 -10.68 8.16
CA ALA A 87 -0.58 -9.77 8.57
C ALA A 87 -0.47 -8.42 7.83
N ILE A 88 0.74 -7.90 7.66
CA ILE A 88 0.98 -6.66 6.93
C ILE A 88 0.56 -6.81 5.47
N GLU A 89 0.99 -7.88 4.80
CA GLU A 89 0.61 -8.16 3.41
C GLU A 89 -0.90 -8.29 3.26
N SER A 90 -1.56 -8.99 4.18
CA SER A 90 -3.00 -9.19 4.16
C SER A 90 -3.75 -7.87 4.32
N GLN A 91 -3.31 -7.00 5.21
CA GLN A 91 -3.93 -5.69 5.40
C GLN A 91 -3.76 -4.79 4.18
N ILE A 92 -2.57 -4.77 3.58
CA ILE A 92 -2.31 -3.99 2.37
C ILE A 92 -3.19 -4.50 1.23
N ALA A 93 -3.24 -5.82 1.02
CA ALA A 93 -4.08 -6.42 -0.01
C ALA A 93 -5.56 -6.09 0.19
N GLY A 94 -6.05 -6.17 1.41
CA GLY A 94 -7.43 -5.82 1.74
C GLY A 94 -7.75 -4.38 1.44
N LYS A 95 -6.88 -3.46 1.80
CA LYS A 95 -7.06 -2.03 1.54
C LYS A 95 -7.05 -1.72 0.04
N VAL A 96 -6.15 -2.33 -0.71
CA VAL A 96 -6.08 -2.15 -2.16
C VAL A 96 -7.36 -2.67 -2.83
N ARG A 97 -7.82 -3.87 -2.45
CA ARG A 97 -9.07 -4.43 -2.98
C ARG A 97 -10.26 -3.51 -2.71
N GLU A 98 -10.33 -2.97 -1.51
CA GLU A 98 -11.37 -2.03 -1.11
C GLU A 98 -11.35 -0.77 -1.98
N ALA A 99 -10.16 -0.26 -2.27
CA ALA A 99 -9.97 0.96 -3.04
C ALA A 99 -10.43 0.82 -4.50
N ILE A 100 -10.18 -0.34 -5.11
CA ILE A 100 -10.45 -0.57 -6.54
C ILE A 100 -11.77 -1.33 -6.79
N ALA A 101 -12.48 -1.66 -5.73
CA ALA A 101 -13.78 -2.34 -5.83
C ALA A 101 -14.87 -1.43 -6.42
#